data_3a16b507d41376009515ca4ef3ffda98
#
_entry.id   3a16b507d41376009515ca4ef3ffda98
#
_cell.length_a   1.000
_cell.length_b   1.000
_cell.length_c   1.000
_cell.angle_alpha   90.00
_cell.angle_beta   90.00
_cell.angle_gamma   90.00
#
_symmetry.space_group_name_H-M   'P 1'
#
loop_
_entity.id
_entity.type
_entity.pdbx_description
1 polymer ?
#
loop_
_entity_poly.entity_id
_entity_poly.type
_entity_poly.pdbx_seq_one_letter_code
_entity_poly.pdbx_strand_id
1 'polypeptide(L)'
;MIRGESVANPVLVLLHGGPGFPETRLFRHFNATLEKSFTVVYWEQRGTGKSFDRRIPASSMTVAQLIADLDELVDGVRARFGKEKVVLYGHSWGSALGVLYSARFPDKVSAYVGTGQIGDWPASELASYRFTVAEATRRNQHRALEELRAIGPPPHPARKMEIQRKWLARFVGVVRGLSFWSFLRIMIGGPESSLVDVPNILRGLRFSRLLWTEASSLNLTAAVPVLKVRVFFFVGRHDHVVDSDTSAAYFDVLTAPAKTLVWFEESAHEPPAEEASKFNRAMVELVRPEVA
;
A
#
# COMPACT_ATOMS: atom_id res chain seq x y z
N MET A 1 1.89 -5.06 15.62
CA MET A 1 2.35 -4.12 16.69
C MET A 1 1.29 -3.04 16.86
N ILE A 2 1.03 -2.56 18.09
CA ILE A 2 0.07 -1.47 18.33
C ILE A 2 0.79 -0.37 19.12
N ARG A 3 0.59 0.88 18.71
CA ARG A 3 1.17 2.09 19.32
C ARG A 3 0.15 3.22 19.35
N GLY A 4 0.18 4.04 20.40
CA GLY A 4 -0.66 5.23 20.55
C GLY A 4 -0.51 5.82 21.93
N GLU A 5 -0.66 7.14 22.06
CA GLU A 5 -0.56 7.84 23.34
C GLU A 5 -1.84 7.73 24.17
N SER A 6 -2.99 7.47 23.52
CA SER A 6 -4.28 7.35 24.19
C SER A 6 -5.16 6.29 23.57
N VAL A 7 -5.76 5.44 24.40
CA VAL A 7 -6.78 4.46 23.98
C VAL A 7 -8.09 5.12 23.54
N ALA A 8 -8.30 6.39 23.89
CA ALA A 8 -9.44 7.18 23.43
C ALA A 8 -9.33 7.55 21.95
N ASN A 9 -8.13 7.59 21.40
CA ASN A 9 -7.90 7.92 19.99
C ASN A 9 -8.61 6.93 19.04
N PRO A 10 -9.00 7.38 17.84
CA PRO A 10 -9.45 6.48 16.79
C PRO A 10 -8.39 5.42 16.45
N VAL A 11 -8.83 4.20 16.17
CA VAL A 11 -7.92 3.12 15.74
C VAL A 11 -7.64 3.24 14.25
N LEU A 12 -6.36 3.29 13.88
CA LEU A 12 -5.86 3.32 12.50
C LEU A 12 -5.17 1.99 12.19
N VAL A 13 -5.72 1.20 11.28
CA VAL A 13 -5.13 -0.08 10.84
C VAL A 13 -4.38 0.14 9.54
N LEU A 14 -3.08 -0.19 9.53
CA LEU A 14 -2.21 -0.07 8.36
C LEU A 14 -2.20 -1.36 7.55
N LEU A 15 -2.53 -1.26 6.27
CA LEU A 15 -2.50 -2.32 5.27
C LEU A 15 -1.33 -2.05 4.33
N HIS A 16 -0.23 -2.78 4.53
CA HIS A 16 1.01 -2.57 3.76
C HIS A 16 0.92 -3.05 2.31
N GLY A 17 1.80 -2.55 1.48
CA GLY A 17 1.93 -2.87 0.05
C GLY A 17 2.66 -4.18 -0.25
N GLY A 18 3.10 -4.28 -1.46
CA GLY A 18 3.77 -5.44 -2.03
C GLY A 18 2.94 -6.13 -3.11
N PRO A 19 2.28 -7.29 -2.89
CA PRO A 19 2.08 -8.06 -1.65
C PRO A 19 3.36 -8.53 -0.96
N GLY A 20 3.32 -8.53 0.38
CA GLY A 20 4.38 -9.15 1.17
C GLY A 20 5.54 -8.25 1.60
N PHE A 21 5.43 -6.95 1.43
CA PHE A 21 6.44 -5.98 1.88
C PHE A 21 6.01 -5.32 3.20
N PRO A 22 6.61 -5.68 4.36
CA PRO A 22 6.23 -5.11 5.65
C PRO A 22 6.72 -3.67 5.76
N GLU A 23 5.79 -2.72 5.84
CA GLU A 23 6.08 -1.28 5.88
C GLU A 23 6.16 -0.71 7.29
N THR A 24 5.97 -1.51 8.33
CA THR A 24 5.95 -1.07 9.73
C THR A 24 7.08 -0.11 10.07
N ARG A 25 8.31 -0.43 9.66
CA ARG A 25 9.51 0.35 9.95
C ARG A 25 9.57 1.64 9.17
N LEU A 26 9.32 1.56 7.88
CA LEU A 26 9.33 2.73 6.99
C LEU A 26 8.26 3.73 7.43
N PHE A 27 7.03 3.23 7.59
CA PHE A 27 5.92 4.08 8.02
C PHE A 27 6.18 4.71 9.37
N ARG A 28 6.64 3.94 10.38
CA ARG A 28 6.91 4.48 11.71
C ARG A 28 8.06 5.46 11.74
N HIS A 29 9.11 5.25 10.93
CA HIS A 29 10.25 6.18 10.86
C HIS A 29 9.80 7.60 10.49
N PHE A 30 8.87 7.75 9.55
CA PHE A 30 8.42 9.04 9.06
C PHE A 30 7.13 9.55 9.72
N ASN A 31 6.30 8.64 10.27
CA ASN A 31 4.93 8.96 10.66
C ASN A 31 4.60 8.57 12.11
N ALA A 32 5.61 8.35 12.97
CA ALA A 32 5.38 8.04 14.38
C ALA A 32 4.58 9.13 15.12
N THR A 33 4.58 10.36 14.64
CA THR A 33 3.79 11.46 15.20
C THR A 33 2.28 11.21 15.13
N LEU A 34 1.81 10.35 14.21
CA LEU A 34 0.42 9.93 14.15
C LEU A 34 -0.03 9.14 15.39
N GLU A 35 0.92 8.51 16.10
CA GLU A 35 0.65 7.79 17.37
C GLU A 35 0.09 8.72 18.47
N LYS A 36 0.25 10.06 18.34
CA LYS A 36 -0.38 11.06 19.20
C LYS A 36 -1.88 11.22 18.95
N SER A 37 -2.30 11.03 17.71
CA SER A 37 -3.65 11.32 17.23
C SER A 37 -4.48 10.07 16.94
N PHE A 38 -3.82 8.93 16.80
CA PHE A 38 -4.43 7.63 16.51
C PHE A 38 -3.81 6.53 17.38
N THR A 39 -4.58 5.48 17.63
CA THR A 39 -4.05 4.19 18.06
C THR A 39 -3.71 3.41 16.79
N VAL A 40 -2.43 3.38 16.43
CA VAL A 40 -1.94 2.81 15.17
C VAL A 40 -1.68 1.31 15.30
N VAL A 41 -2.31 0.52 14.45
CA VAL A 41 -2.14 -0.93 14.34
C VAL A 41 -1.28 -1.22 13.12
N TYR A 42 -0.03 -1.57 13.35
CA TYR A 42 0.93 -1.98 12.33
C TYR A 42 0.77 -3.48 12.06
N TRP A 43 -0.04 -3.80 11.08
CA TRP A 43 -0.32 -5.19 10.72
C TRP A 43 0.68 -5.70 9.68
N GLU A 44 1.33 -6.79 9.99
CA GLU A 44 2.09 -7.58 9.01
C GLU A 44 1.19 -8.71 8.54
N GLN A 45 0.77 -8.65 7.26
CA GLN A 45 -0.20 -9.56 6.66
C GLN A 45 0.32 -11.00 6.66
N ARG A 46 -0.57 -11.96 6.46
CA ARG A 46 -0.26 -13.40 6.39
C ARG A 46 0.99 -13.67 5.55
N GLY A 47 1.92 -14.44 6.09
CA GLY A 47 3.13 -14.84 5.40
C GLY A 47 4.18 -13.74 5.19
N THR A 48 4.03 -12.58 5.86
CA THR A 48 4.92 -11.41 5.70
C THR A 48 5.68 -11.13 6.99
N GLY A 49 6.97 -10.79 6.89
CA GLY A 49 7.78 -10.34 8.02
C GLY A 49 7.68 -11.25 9.23
N LYS A 50 7.23 -10.74 10.38
CA LYS A 50 7.04 -11.51 11.62
C LYS A 50 5.85 -12.45 11.59
N SER A 51 4.92 -12.25 10.65
CA SER A 51 3.79 -13.16 10.40
C SER A 51 4.16 -14.29 9.43
N PHE A 52 5.42 -14.38 8.99
CA PHE A 52 5.88 -15.49 8.17
C PHE A 52 6.07 -16.75 9.01
N ASP A 53 5.40 -17.84 8.62
CA ASP A 53 5.60 -19.18 9.15
C ASP A 53 5.63 -20.18 7.98
N ARG A 54 6.59 -21.11 7.99
CA ARG A 54 6.72 -22.16 6.95
C ARG A 54 5.54 -23.12 6.92
N ARG A 55 4.75 -23.19 7.99
CA ARG A 55 3.56 -24.04 8.12
C ARG A 55 2.32 -23.42 7.47
N ILE A 56 2.36 -22.14 7.07
CA ILE A 56 1.24 -21.49 6.38
C ILE A 56 1.02 -22.22 5.04
N PRO A 57 -0.17 -22.79 4.81
CA PRO A 57 -0.44 -23.48 3.55
C PRO A 57 -0.41 -22.50 2.36
N ALA A 58 0.26 -22.89 1.27
CA ALA A 58 0.29 -22.09 0.05
C ALA A 58 -1.11 -21.79 -0.50
N SER A 59 -2.04 -22.72 -0.34
CA SER A 59 -3.46 -22.57 -0.74
C SER A 59 -4.24 -21.51 0.05
N SER A 60 -3.70 -21.07 1.20
CA SER A 60 -4.30 -19.98 2.00
C SER A 60 -3.86 -18.59 1.56
N MET A 61 -2.94 -18.48 0.59
CA MET A 61 -2.51 -17.20 0.04
C MET A 61 -3.48 -16.75 -1.06
N THR A 62 -4.65 -16.30 -0.65
CA THR A 62 -5.73 -15.77 -1.49
C THR A 62 -6.22 -14.43 -0.97
N VAL A 63 -6.79 -13.61 -1.86
CA VAL A 63 -7.40 -12.32 -1.47
C VAL A 63 -8.51 -12.54 -0.45
N ALA A 64 -9.34 -13.57 -0.65
CA ALA A 64 -10.42 -13.91 0.27
C ALA A 64 -9.92 -14.22 1.70
N GLN A 65 -8.81 -14.96 1.81
CA GLN A 65 -8.21 -15.27 3.12
C GLN A 65 -7.61 -14.02 3.78
N LEU A 66 -6.98 -13.13 3.01
CA LEU A 66 -6.46 -11.89 3.58
C LEU A 66 -7.58 -10.95 4.06
N ILE A 67 -8.72 -10.95 3.39
CA ILE A 67 -9.92 -10.24 3.87
C ILE A 67 -10.43 -10.86 5.17
N ALA A 68 -10.43 -12.18 5.30
CA ALA A 68 -10.84 -12.87 6.53
C ALA A 68 -9.86 -12.59 7.69
N ASP A 69 -8.56 -12.62 7.42
CA ASP A 69 -7.53 -12.27 8.42
C ASP A 69 -7.66 -10.81 8.89
N LEU A 70 -7.99 -9.89 7.97
CA LEU A 70 -8.24 -8.49 8.31
C LEU A 70 -9.51 -8.34 9.13
N ASP A 71 -10.55 -9.12 8.86
CA ASP A 71 -11.80 -9.08 9.62
C ASP A 71 -11.60 -9.54 11.06
N GLU A 72 -10.86 -10.63 11.27
CA GLU A 72 -10.47 -11.11 12.59
C GLU A 72 -9.65 -10.05 13.34
N LEU A 73 -8.67 -9.43 12.67
CA LEU A 73 -7.87 -8.34 13.25
C LEU A 73 -8.74 -7.16 13.67
N VAL A 74 -9.61 -6.70 12.76
CA VAL A 74 -10.50 -5.54 13.01
C VAL A 74 -11.44 -5.82 14.17
N ASP A 75 -12.06 -7.00 14.25
CA ASP A 75 -12.93 -7.36 15.38
C ASP A 75 -12.14 -7.43 16.68
N GLY A 76 -10.94 -8.01 16.66
CA GLY A 76 -10.06 -8.07 17.83
C GLY A 76 -9.65 -6.69 18.35
N VAL A 77 -9.29 -5.74 17.47
CA VAL A 77 -8.91 -4.39 17.90
C VAL A 77 -10.13 -3.55 18.32
N ARG A 78 -11.28 -3.71 17.66
CA ARG A 78 -12.54 -3.06 18.05
C ARG A 78 -12.93 -3.47 19.46
N ALA A 79 -12.92 -4.76 19.76
CA ALA A 79 -13.22 -5.30 21.08
C ALA A 79 -12.20 -4.81 22.14
N ARG A 80 -10.90 -4.85 21.81
CA ARG A 80 -9.82 -4.44 22.73
C ARG A 80 -9.89 -2.98 23.14
N PHE A 81 -10.26 -2.08 22.22
CA PHE A 81 -10.27 -0.63 22.45
C PHE A 81 -11.68 -0.05 22.64
N GLY A 82 -12.72 -0.87 22.65
CA GLY A 82 -14.11 -0.42 22.79
C GLY A 82 -14.54 0.49 21.65
N LYS A 83 -14.09 0.24 20.42
CA LYS A 83 -14.42 1.04 19.25
C LYS A 83 -15.44 0.33 18.36
N GLU A 84 -16.45 1.05 17.90
CA GLU A 84 -17.43 0.50 16.95
C GLU A 84 -16.82 0.34 15.55
N LYS A 85 -15.95 1.26 15.14
CA LYS A 85 -15.35 1.31 13.81
C LYS A 85 -13.86 1.63 13.88
N VAL A 86 -13.14 1.28 12.81
CA VAL A 86 -11.72 1.62 12.63
C VAL A 86 -11.51 2.47 11.39
N VAL A 87 -10.43 3.21 11.34
CA VAL A 87 -9.90 3.82 10.11
C VAL A 87 -8.98 2.80 9.44
N LEU A 88 -9.13 2.59 8.13
CA LEU A 88 -8.21 1.80 7.35
C LEU A 88 -7.30 2.72 6.54
N TYR A 89 -6.00 2.48 6.61
CA TYR A 89 -5.04 3.06 5.69
C TYR A 89 -4.44 1.95 4.83
N GLY A 90 -4.57 2.06 3.52
CA GLY A 90 -4.04 1.09 2.57
C GLY A 90 -3.02 1.72 1.62
N HIS A 91 -1.83 1.10 1.51
CA HIS A 91 -0.80 1.50 0.57
C HIS A 91 -0.63 0.44 -0.52
N SER A 92 -0.60 0.87 -1.80
CA SER A 92 -0.30 -0.01 -2.94
C SER A 92 -1.23 -1.25 -2.95
N TRP A 93 -0.72 -2.48 -2.92
CA TRP A 93 -1.53 -3.70 -2.70
C TRP A 93 -2.51 -3.55 -1.52
N GLY A 94 -2.06 -2.98 -0.40
CA GLY A 94 -2.92 -2.74 0.77
C GLY A 94 -4.09 -1.82 0.47
N SER A 95 -4.00 -0.97 -0.55
CA SER A 95 -5.12 -0.13 -0.98
C SER A 95 -6.23 -0.94 -1.64
N ALA A 96 -5.89 -1.95 -2.42
CA ALA A 96 -6.88 -2.87 -2.98
C ALA A 96 -7.59 -3.68 -1.88
N LEU A 97 -6.81 -4.20 -0.92
CA LEU A 97 -7.35 -4.93 0.23
C LEU A 97 -8.29 -4.05 1.06
N GLY A 98 -7.90 -2.79 1.31
CA GLY A 98 -8.70 -1.81 2.06
C GLY A 98 -10.03 -1.48 1.39
N VAL A 99 -10.05 -1.29 0.07
CA VAL A 99 -11.28 -1.06 -0.71
C VAL A 99 -12.20 -2.29 -0.65
N LEU A 100 -11.66 -3.50 -0.92
CA LEU A 100 -12.43 -4.74 -0.88
C LEU A 100 -13.03 -5.00 0.50
N TYR A 101 -12.26 -4.77 1.55
CA TYR A 101 -12.73 -4.91 2.93
C TYR A 101 -13.81 -3.88 3.27
N SER A 102 -13.60 -2.60 2.93
CA SER A 102 -14.56 -1.51 3.21
C SER A 102 -15.88 -1.70 2.46
N ALA A 103 -15.84 -2.28 1.27
CA ALA A 103 -17.04 -2.62 0.51
C ALA A 103 -17.84 -3.75 1.19
N ARG A 104 -17.13 -4.75 1.73
CA ARG A 104 -17.74 -5.93 2.37
C ARG A 104 -18.24 -5.67 3.78
N PHE A 105 -17.52 -4.83 4.56
CA PHE A 105 -17.77 -4.59 5.98
C PHE A 105 -17.86 -3.08 6.32
N PRO A 106 -18.75 -2.31 5.66
CA PRO A 106 -18.82 -0.86 5.85
C PRO A 106 -19.17 -0.45 7.29
N ASP A 107 -19.86 -1.32 8.01
CA ASP A 107 -20.26 -1.06 9.41
C ASP A 107 -19.09 -1.14 10.40
N LYS A 108 -17.93 -1.70 9.98
CA LYS A 108 -16.72 -1.80 10.79
C LYS A 108 -15.69 -0.70 10.46
N VAL A 109 -15.92 0.10 9.40
CA VAL A 109 -14.97 1.10 8.90
C VAL A 109 -15.58 2.49 9.01
N SER A 110 -14.90 3.41 9.69
CA SER A 110 -15.31 4.82 9.80
C SER A 110 -14.84 5.65 8.59
N ALA A 111 -13.61 5.41 8.13
CA ALA A 111 -13.05 6.00 6.95
C ALA A 111 -11.98 5.08 6.32
N TYR A 112 -11.83 5.20 5.01
CA TYR A 112 -10.78 4.55 4.25
C TYR A 112 -9.83 5.61 3.64
N VAL A 113 -8.53 5.42 3.83
CA VAL A 113 -7.46 6.24 3.25
C VAL A 113 -6.61 5.37 2.34
N GLY A 114 -6.50 5.73 1.06
CA GLY A 114 -5.69 5.00 0.08
C GLY A 114 -4.52 5.84 -0.43
N THR A 115 -3.33 5.24 -0.49
CA THR A 115 -2.13 5.81 -1.10
C THR A 115 -1.56 4.81 -2.11
N GLY A 116 -1.06 5.28 -3.26
CA GLY A 116 -0.76 4.38 -4.37
C GLY A 116 -1.99 3.53 -4.70
N GLN A 117 -3.14 4.21 -4.84
CA GLN A 117 -4.46 3.57 -4.88
C GLN A 117 -4.66 2.79 -6.16
N ILE A 118 -4.87 1.50 -6.03
CA ILE A 118 -5.23 0.64 -7.15
C ILE A 118 -6.71 0.84 -7.50
N GLY A 119 -6.97 1.24 -8.75
CA GLY A 119 -8.31 1.26 -9.34
C GLY A 119 -8.48 0.12 -10.35
N ASP A 120 -7.76 0.21 -11.46
CA ASP A 120 -7.65 -0.83 -12.48
C ASP A 120 -6.18 -1.27 -12.55
N TRP A 121 -5.86 -2.43 -11.96
CA TRP A 121 -4.49 -2.92 -11.93
C TRP A 121 -3.93 -3.18 -13.33
N PRO A 122 -4.61 -3.91 -14.23
CA PRO A 122 -4.15 -4.07 -15.60
C PRO A 122 -3.85 -2.76 -16.33
N ALA A 123 -4.73 -1.76 -16.23
CA ALA A 123 -4.54 -0.46 -16.85
C ALA A 123 -3.32 0.28 -16.25
N SER A 124 -3.18 0.27 -14.93
CA SER A 124 -2.04 0.86 -14.22
C SER A 124 -0.72 0.21 -14.63
N GLU A 125 -0.66 -1.13 -14.74
CA GLU A 125 0.54 -1.83 -15.19
C GLU A 125 0.92 -1.47 -16.63
N LEU A 126 -0.07 -1.32 -17.51
CA LEU A 126 0.18 -0.89 -18.88
C LEU A 126 0.72 0.55 -18.96
N ALA A 127 0.16 1.46 -18.16
CA ALA A 127 0.65 2.84 -18.05
C ALA A 127 2.08 2.89 -17.51
N SER A 128 2.36 2.14 -16.44
CA SER A 128 3.69 1.99 -15.85
C SER A 128 4.73 1.44 -16.85
N TYR A 129 4.36 0.42 -17.62
CA TYR A 129 5.22 -0.15 -18.65
C TYR A 129 5.52 0.88 -19.76
N ARG A 130 4.49 1.57 -20.28
CA ARG A 130 4.64 2.61 -21.32
C ARG A 130 5.54 3.74 -20.84
N PHE A 131 5.35 4.22 -19.62
CA PHE A 131 6.21 5.21 -19.00
C PHE A 131 7.67 4.73 -18.94
N THR A 132 7.89 3.50 -18.48
CA THR A 132 9.25 2.94 -18.35
C THR A 132 9.96 2.85 -19.70
N VAL A 133 9.24 2.44 -20.76
CA VAL A 133 9.78 2.41 -22.14
C VAL A 133 10.08 3.81 -22.65
N ALA A 134 9.19 4.78 -22.42
CA ALA A 134 9.39 6.16 -22.82
C ALA A 134 10.63 6.78 -22.14
N GLU A 135 10.79 6.55 -20.83
CA GLU A 135 11.96 7.01 -20.08
C GLU A 135 13.27 6.33 -20.54
N ALA A 136 13.23 5.05 -20.85
CA ALA A 136 14.38 4.33 -21.39
C ALA A 136 14.79 4.92 -22.75
N THR A 137 13.81 5.27 -23.59
CA THR A 137 14.04 5.92 -24.89
C THR A 137 14.62 7.33 -24.72
N ARG A 138 14.00 8.14 -23.87
CA ARG A 138 14.44 9.52 -23.60
C ARG A 138 15.88 9.59 -23.06
N ARG A 139 16.26 8.59 -22.25
CA ARG A 139 17.59 8.49 -21.64
C ARG A 139 18.61 7.72 -22.49
N ASN A 140 18.24 7.26 -23.68
CA ASN A 140 19.07 6.43 -24.57
C ASN A 140 19.61 5.15 -23.85
N GLN A 141 18.77 4.53 -23.00
CA GLN A 141 19.14 3.34 -22.25
C GLN A 141 18.89 2.06 -23.07
N HIS A 142 19.80 1.74 -23.99
CA HIS A 142 19.66 0.62 -24.93
C HIS A 142 19.39 -0.71 -24.23
N ARG A 143 20.13 -1.02 -23.14
CA ARG A 143 19.91 -2.24 -22.38
C ARG A 143 18.51 -2.32 -21.75
N ALA A 144 17.98 -1.17 -21.28
CA ALA A 144 16.61 -1.11 -20.76
C ALA A 144 15.60 -1.43 -21.86
N LEU A 145 15.78 -0.81 -23.03
CA LEU A 145 14.91 -1.03 -24.18
C LEU A 145 14.91 -2.49 -24.65
N GLU A 146 16.08 -3.12 -24.70
CA GLU A 146 16.21 -4.53 -25.05
C GLU A 146 15.45 -5.42 -24.04
N GLU A 147 15.70 -5.26 -22.74
CA GLU A 147 15.06 -6.05 -21.69
C GLU A 147 13.55 -5.80 -21.65
N LEU A 148 13.09 -4.55 -21.80
CA LEU A 148 11.66 -4.20 -21.80
C LEU A 148 10.94 -4.74 -23.04
N ARG A 149 11.56 -4.67 -24.23
CA ARG A 149 11.00 -5.26 -25.45
C ARG A 149 10.90 -6.78 -25.36
N ALA A 150 11.91 -7.43 -24.74
CA ALA A 150 11.93 -8.87 -24.58
C ALA A 150 10.80 -9.38 -23.66
N ILE A 151 10.40 -8.60 -22.66
CA ILE A 151 9.24 -8.96 -21.79
C ILE A 151 7.90 -8.61 -22.45
N GLY A 152 7.86 -7.61 -23.34
CA GLY A 152 6.65 -7.09 -23.97
C GLY A 152 5.75 -6.31 -23.01
N PRO A 153 4.55 -5.86 -23.45
CA PRO A 153 3.57 -5.23 -22.57
C PRO A 153 2.93 -6.23 -21.59
N PRO A 154 2.36 -5.75 -20.44
CA PRO A 154 1.62 -6.60 -19.51
C PRO A 154 0.38 -7.24 -20.19
N PRO A 155 -0.19 -8.34 -19.61
CA PRO A 155 0.08 -8.85 -18.27
C PRO A 155 1.41 -9.61 -18.15
N HIS A 156 2.09 -9.40 -17.01
CA HIS A 156 3.38 -10.02 -16.75
C HIS A 156 3.31 -11.07 -15.64
N PRO A 157 3.88 -12.26 -15.80
CA PRO A 157 4.21 -13.09 -14.64
C PRO A 157 5.23 -12.39 -13.75
N ALA A 158 5.25 -12.70 -12.47
CA ALA A 158 6.06 -12.01 -11.44
C ALA A 158 7.53 -11.78 -11.85
N ARG A 159 8.18 -12.75 -12.52
CA ARG A 159 9.56 -12.61 -12.98
C ARG A 159 9.77 -11.52 -14.03
N LYS A 160 8.83 -11.38 -14.96
CA LYS A 160 8.89 -10.33 -15.98
C LYS A 160 8.59 -8.95 -15.38
N MET A 161 7.66 -8.91 -14.40
CA MET A 161 7.37 -7.72 -13.63
C MET A 161 8.62 -7.17 -12.93
N GLU A 162 9.45 -8.03 -12.33
CA GLU A 162 10.69 -7.64 -11.68
C GLU A 162 11.65 -6.89 -12.64
N ILE A 163 11.67 -7.28 -13.92
CA ILE A 163 12.49 -6.58 -14.94
C ILE A 163 11.95 -5.17 -15.18
N GLN A 164 10.65 -5.00 -15.36
CA GLN A 164 10.03 -3.70 -15.54
C GLN A 164 10.25 -2.82 -14.29
N ARG A 165 10.01 -3.33 -13.08
CA ARG A 165 10.19 -2.59 -11.81
C ARG A 165 11.66 -2.19 -11.56
N LYS A 166 12.63 -3.03 -11.94
CA LYS A 166 14.06 -2.68 -11.90
C LYS A 166 14.37 -1.41 -12.69
N TRP A 167 13.82 -1.29 -13.89
CA TRP A 167 14.06 -0.13 -14.73
C TRP A 167 13.26 1.09 -14.29
N LEU A 168 11.99 0.89 -13.89
CA LEU A 168 11.19 1.96 -13.33
C LEU A 168 11.88 2.58 -12.10
N ALA A 169 12.35 1.74 -11.16
CA ALA A 169 13.08 2.21 -9.98
C ALA A 169 14.35 3.00 -10.32
N ARG A 170 15.06 2.63 -11.41
CA ARG A 170 16.22 3.39 -11.88
C ARG A 170 15.88 4.76 -12.46
N PHE A 171 14.69 4.91 -13.00
CA PHE A 171 14.29 6.14 -13.67
C PHE A 171 13.63 7.15 -12.75
N VAL A 172 12.81 6.70 -11.83
CA VAL A 172 12.03 7.57 -10.93
C VAL A 172 12.33 7.33 -9.45
N GLY A 173 13.00 6.21 -9.11
CA GLY A 173 13.13 5.75 -7.73
C GLY A 173 11.84 5.11 -7.23
N VAL A 174 11.95 4.31 -6.18
CA VAL A 174 10.78 3.76 -5.46
C VAL A 174 10.28 4.79 -4.45
N VAL A 175 11.21 5.54 -3.88
CA VAL A 175 10.96 6.64 -2.93
C VAL A 175 11.85 7.82 -3.34
N ARG A 176 11.27 8.93 -3.74
CA ARG A 176 12.00 10.13 -4.11
C ARG A 176 12.68 10.74 -2.87
N GLY A 177 13.89 11.21 -3.04
CA GLY A 177 14.65 11.83 -1.95
C GLY A 177 15.22 10.86 -0.91
N LEU A 178 14.95 9.55 -1.00
CA LEU A 178 15.52 8.54 -0.12
C LEU A 178 16.52 7.67 -0.88
N SER A 179 17.80 7.72 -0.45
CA SER A 179 18.81 6.84 -1.04
C SER A 179 18.59 5.39 -0.64
N PHE A 180 19.08 4.45 -1.47
CA PHE A 180 19.04 3.02 -1.16
C PHE A 180 19.68 2.70 0.21
N TRP A 181 20.78 3.35 0.55
CA TRP A 181 21.48 3.15 1.84
C TRP A 181 20.67 3.69 3.01
N SER A 182 20.00 4.83 2.85
CA SER A 182 19.11 5.37 3.87
C SER A 182 17.90 4.46 4.08
N PHE A 183 17.29 4.00 2.99
CA PHE A 183 16.21 3.02 3.03
C PHE A 183 16.63 1.74 3.75
N LEU A 184 17.78 1.15 3.38
CA LEU A 184 18.31 -0.05 4.02
C LEU A 184 18.56 0.15 5.52
N ARG A 185 19.14 1.30 5.90
CA ARG A 185 19.36 1.66 7.32
C ARG A 185 18.05 1.74 8.10
N ILE A 186 17.00 2.33 7.53
CA ILE A 186 15.67 2.37 8.15
C ILE A 186 15.12 0.96 8.32
N MET A 187 15.22 0.14 7.28
CA MET A 187 14.69 -1.22 7.29
C MET A 187 15.42 -2.16 8.27
N ILE A 188 16.70 -1.90 8.58
CA ILE A 188 17.50 -2.76 9.47
C ILE A 188 17.65 -2.17 10.86
N GLY A 189 17.66 -0.84 11.01
CA GLY A 189 18.18 -0.13 12.18
C GLY A 189 17.15 0.28 13.24
N GLY A 190 15.86 -0.05 13.09
CA GLY A 190 14.82 0.36 14.06
C GLY A 190 14.72 -0.57 15.28
N PRO A 191 14.23 -0.07 16.42
CA PRO A 191 14.04 -0.89 17.63
C PRO A 191 13.01 -2.00 17.44
N GLU A 192 12.18 -1.93 16.40
CA GLU A 192 11.24 -2.97 16.01
C GLU A 192 11.89 -4.09 15.19
N SER A 193 13.19 -3.96 14.92
CA SER A 193 13.97 -4.84 14.04
C SER A 193 14.84 -5.79 14.82
N SER A 194 14.80 -7.05 14.43
CA SER A 194 15.87 -8.00 14.71
C SER A 194 16.55 -8.40 13.39
N LEU A 195 17.86 -8.62 13.38
CA LEU A 195 18.56 -9.19 12.23
C LEU A 195 17.96 -10.55 11.84
N VAL A 196 17.31 -11.22 12.79
CA VAL A 196 16.56 -12.48 12.57
C VAL A 196 15.33 -12.27 11.68
N ASP A 197 14.78 -11.04 11.60
CA ASP A 197 13.60 -10.75 10.77
C ASP A 197 13.95 -10.65 9.28
N VAL A 198 15.19 -10.30 8.92
CA VAL A 198 15.60 -10.08 7.52
C VAL A 198 15.36 -11.32 6.63
N PRO A 199 15.75 -12.54 7.04
CA PRO A 199 15.41 -13.73 6.27
C PRO A 199 13.91 -13.95 6.09
N ASN A 200 13.10 -13.59 7.08
CA ASN A 200 11.64 -13.73 7.01
C ASN A 200 11.01 -12.69 6.07
N ILE A 201 11.56 -11.49 5.97
CA ILE A 201 11.15 -10.50 4.96
C ILE A 201 11.35 -11.07 3.55
N LEU A 202 12.54 -11.61 3.26
CA LEU A 202 12.85 -12.20 1.95
C LEU A 202 11.98 -13.43 1.63
N ARG A 203 11.74 -14.28 2.63
CA ARG A 203 10.83 -15.44 2.49
C ARG A 203 9.39 -14.99 2.26
N GLY A 204 8.93 -13.99 3.02
CA GLY A 204 7.60 -13.43 2.89
C GLY A 204 7.36 -12.81 1.51
N LEU A 205 8.29 -12.01 1.00
CA LEU A 205 8.22 -11.47 -0.37
C LEU A 205 8.09 -12.58 -1.41
N ARG A 206 8.87 -13.68 -1.25
CA ARG A 206 8.78 -14.82 -2.16
C ARG A 206 7.45 -15.58 -2.01
N PHE A 207 6.97 -15.76 -0.78
CA PHE A 207 5.74 -16.48 -0.50
C PHE A 207 4.51 -15.70 -0.99
N SER A 208 4.52 -14.39 -0.84
CA SER A 208 3.42 -13.51 -1.28
C SER A 208 3.27 -13.42 -2.81
N ARG A 209 4.26 -13.90 -3.58
CA ARG A 209 4.12 -14.05 -5.04
C ARG A 209 2.96 -14.99 -5.44
N LEU A 210 2.50 -15.85 -4.54
CA LEU A 210 1.32 -16.69 -4.76
C LEU A 210 0.04 -15.88 -4.96
N LEU A 211 -0.03 -14.68 -4.35
CA LEU A 211 -1.15 -13.74 -4.54
C LEU A 211 -1.09 -12.99 -5.87
N TRP A 212 0.07 -12.98 -6.55
CA TRP A 212 0.30 -12.07 -7.65
C TRP A 212 -0.72 -12.21 -8.78
N THR A 213 -1.03 -13.45 -9.18
CA THR A 213 -1.96 -13.70 -10.29
C THR A 213 -3.36 -13.19 -9.99
N GLU A 214 -3.86 -13.43 -8.77
CA GLU A 214 -5.17 -12.94 -8.33
C GLU A 214 -5.17 -11.42 -8.17
N ALA A 215 -4.17 -10.88 -7.48
CA ALA A 215 -4.05 -9.45 -7.22
C ALA A 215 -3.91 -8.61 -8.50
N SER A 216 -3.04 -9.06 -9.44
CA SER A 216 -2.77 -8.32 -10.68
C SER A 216 -3.92 -8.33 -11.69
N SER A 217 -4.96 -9.12 -11.45
CA SER A 217 -6.19 -9.14 -12.26
C SER A 217 -7.30 -8.24 -11.72
N LEU A 218 -7.09 -7.59 -10.56
CA LEU A 218 -8.12 -6.77 -9.92
C LEU A 218 -8.43 -5.50 -10.75
N ASN A 219 -9.71 -5.32 -11.03
CA ASN A 219 -10.27 -4.08 -11.54
C ASN A 219 -11.33 -3.58 -10.55
N LEU A 220 -10.90 -2.75 -9.59
CA LEU A 220 -11.78 -2.21 -8.55
C LEU A 220 -12.70 -1.13 -9.10
N THR A 221 -12.32 -0.47 -10.19
CA THR A 221 -13.17 0.49 -10.88
C THR A 221 -14.47 -0.17 -11.35
N ALA A 222 -14.39 -1.42 -11.82
CA ALA A 222 -15.56 -2.19 -12.21
C ALA A 222 -16.20 -2.95 -11.04
N ALA A 223 -15.38 -3.54 -10.14
CA ALA A 223 -15.86 -4.43 -9.09
C ALA A 223 -16.43 -3.68 -7.87
N VAL A 224 -15.93 -2.47 -7.57
CA VAL A 224 -16.31 -1.67 -6.40
C VAL A 224 -16.55 -0.21 -6.81
N PRO A 225 -17.58 0.08 -7.59
CA PRO A 225 -17.93 1.45 -8.00
C PRO A 225 -18.54 2.28 -6.87
N VAL A 226 -18.91 1.64 -5.74
CA VAL A 226 -19.56 2.30 -4.59
C VAL A 226 -18.94 1.83 -3.29
N LEU A 227 -18.54 2.76 -2.43
CA LEU A 227 -18.21 2.53 -1.03
C LEU A 227 -19.21 3.26 -0.13
N LYS A 228 -19.60 2.63 0.98
CA LYS A 228 -20.52 3.20 1.98
C LYS A 228 -19.81 3.88 3.15
N VAL A 229 -18.51 4.16 3.00
CA VAL A 229 -17.63 4.78 4.00
C VAL A 229 -17.03 6.06 3.42
N ARG A 230 -16.54 6.95 4.27
CA ARG A 230 -15.75 8.12 3.83
C ARG A 230 -14.45 7.68 3.18
N VAL A 231 -14.05 8.35 2.10
CA VAL A 231 -12.89 7.96 1.30
C VAL A 231 -11.92 9.12 1.15
N PHE A 232 -10.65 8.84 1.38
CA PHE A 232 -9.55 9.77 1.15
C PHE A 232 -8.52 9.09 0.24
N PHE A 233 -8.20 9.68 -0.91
CA PHE A 233 -7.10 9.25 -1.73
C PHE A 233 -5.96 10.26 -1.65
N PHE A 234 -4.79 9.80 -1.22
CA PHE A 234 -3.56 10.58 -1.12
C PHE A 234 -2.64 10.11 -2.25
N VAL A 235 -2.57 10.89 -3.33
CA VAL A 235 -1.96 10.47 -4.59
C VAL A 235 -0.67 11.22 -4.85
N GLY A 236 0.43 10.50 -5.01
CA GLY A 236 1.70 11.08 -5.45
C GLY A 236 1.65 11.45 -6.93
N ARG A 237 2.01 12.69 -7.25
CA ARG A 237 1.96 13.24 -8.62
C ARG A 237 2.82 12.44 -9.61
N HIS A 238 3.91 11.87 -9.12
CA HIS A 238 4.91 11.17 -9.92
C HIS A 238 4.88 9.65 -9.68
N ASP A 239 3.75 9.13 -9.20
CA ASP A 239 3.61 7.67 -9.03
C ASP A 239 3.42 7.00 -10.41
N HIS A 240 4.39 6.17 -10.75
CA HIS A 240 4.38 5.31 -11.93
C HIS A 240 4.52 3.84 -11.56
N VAL A 241 4.48 3.50 -10.27
CA VAL A 241 4.35 2.12 -9.77
C VAL A 241 2.88 1.73 -9.82
N VAL A 242 2.03 2.51 -9.18
CA VAL A 242 0.58 2.53 -9.39
C VAL A 242 0.27 3.88 -10.02
N ASP A 243 0.02 3.86 -11.32
CA ASP A 243 -0.10 5.08 -12.11
C ASP A 243 -1.11 6.07 -11.51
N SER A 244 -0.65 7.32 -11.29
CA SER A 244 -1.42 8.36 -10.61
C SER A 244 -2.70 8.74 -11.34
N ASP A 245 -2.69 8.71 -12.68
CA ASP A 245 -3.87 9.05 -13.49
C ASP A 245 -4.92 7.94 -13.38
N THR A 246 -4.51 6.66 -13.29
CA THR A 246 -5.44 5.55 -13.05
C THR A 246 -6.05 5.60 -11.66
N SER A 247 -5.28 6.03 -10.65
CA SER A 247 -5.76 6.24 -9.29
C SER A 247 -6.80 7.37 -9.22
N ALA A 248 -6.52 8.49 -9.89
CA ALA A 248 -7.43 9.63 -9.98
C ALA A 248 -8.71 9.28 -10.77
N ALA A 249 -8.58 8.54 -11.87
CA ALA A 249 -9.73 8.08 -12.65
C ALA A 249 -10.67 7.18 -11.82
N TYR A 250 -10.12 6.32 -10.97
CA TYR A 250 -10.95 5.55 -10.03
C TYR A 250 -11.64 6.44 -9.02
N PHE A 251 -10.93 7.45 -8.45
CA PHE A 251 -11.54 8.42 -7.55
C PHE A 251 -12.72 9.13 -8.19
N ASP A 252 -12.61 9.55 -9.44
CA ASP A 252 -13.64 10.30 -10.14
C ASP A 252 -14.94 9.50 -10.27
N VAL A 253 -14.87 8.22 -10.61
CA VAL A 253 -16.06 7.37 -10.82
C VAL A 253 -16.55 6.69 -9.54
N LEU A 254 -15.74 6.61 -8.49
CA LEU A 254 -16.14 6.01 -7.22
C LEU A 254 -17.23 6.86 -6.55
N THR A 255 -18.32 6.22 -6.17
CA THR A 255 -19.36 6.85 -5.33
C THR A 255 -19.11 6.55 -3.87
N ALA A 256 -19.12 7.58 -3.01
CA ALA A 256 -19.00 7.43 -1.56
C ALA A 256 -19.78 8.58 -0.84
N PRO A 257 -20.14 8.42 0.46
CA PRO A 257 -20.84 9.46 1.23
C PRO A 257 -20.07 10.79 1.29
N ALA A 258 -18.75 10.70 1.37
CA ALA A 258 -17.82 11.82 1.23
C ALA A 258 -16.51 11.28 0.65
N LYS A 259 -15.90 12.02 -0.25
CA LYS A 259 -14.61 11.66 -0.82
C LYS A 259 -13.71 12.89 -0.97
N THR A 260 -12.43 12.72 -0.65
CA THR A 260 -11.41 13.78 -0.70
C THR A 260 -10.17 13.26 -1.42
N LEU A 261 -9.71 13.99 -2.44
CA LEU A 261 -8.46 13.72 -3.14
C LEU A 261 -7.42 14.75 -2.71
N VAL A 262 -6.26 14.27 -2.26
CA VAL A 262 -5.12 15.12 -1.91
C VAL A 262 -3.93 14.73 -2.80
N TRP A 263 -3.48 15.66 -3.61
CA TRP A 263 -2.27 15.50 -4.40
C TRP A 263 -1.02 15.77 -3.57
N PHE A 264 -0.04 14.90 -3.67
CA PHE A 264 1.30 15.04 -3.12
C PHE A 264 2.23 15.36 -4.30
N GLU A 265 2.49 16.65 -4.49
CA GLU A 265 3.07 17.19 -5.74
C GLU A 265 4.54 16.77 -5.95
N GLU A 266 5.28 16.53 -4.86
CA GLU A 266 6.68 16.11 -4.93
C GLU A 266 6.85 14.60 -4.76
N SER A 267 5.76 13.86 -4.49
CA SER A 267 5.82 12.43 -4.20
C SER A 267 5.62 11.56 -5.45
N ALA A 268 6.26 10.40 -5.41
CA ALA A 268 5.97 9.26 -6.26
C ALA A 268 5.09 8.25 -5.51
N HIS A 269 5.56 7.03 -5.30
CA HIS A 269 4.75 5.93 -4.74
C HIS A 269 4.56 5.99 -3.22
N GLU A 270 5.41 6.71 -2.50
CA GLU A 270 5.48 6.71 -1.04
C GLU A 270 5.23 8.10 -0.40
N PRO A 271 4.09 8.76 -0.64
CA PRO A 271 3.77 10.03 0.01
C PRO A 271 4.01 10.04 1.53
N PRO A 272 3.76 8.95 2.30
CA PRO A 272 4.05 8.91 3.73
C PRO A 272 5.52 9.10 4.10
N ALA A 273 6.43 8.76 3.18
CA ALA A 273 7.86 8.91 3.38
C ALA A 273 8.44 10.15 2.66
N GLU A 274 7.92 10.46 1.48
CA GLU A 274 8.44 11.51 0.59
C GLU A 274 7.99 12.91 1.02
N GLU A 275 6.72 13.06 1.42
CA GLU A 275 6.13 14.29 1.95
C GLU A 275 5.51 14.03 3.35
N ALA A 276 6.27 13.39 4.24
CA ALA A 276 5.80 12.91 5.54
C ALA A 276 5.09 13.99 6.38
N SER A 277 5.60 15.23 6.40
CA SER A 277 4.98 16.33 7.13
C SER A 277 3.60 16.69 6.60
N LYS A 278 3.42 16.68 5.26
CA LYS A 278 2.13 16.92 4.61
C LYS A 278 1.18 15.74 4.83
N PHE A 279 1.70 14.51 4.73
CA PHE A 279 0.92 13.30 4.97
C PHE A 279 0.39 13.28 6.41
N ASN A 280 1.25 13.47 7.41
CA ASN A 280 0.86 13.49 8.82
C ASN A 280 -0.18 14.59 9.10
N ARG A 281 0.02 15.78 8.54
CA ARG A 281 -0.92 16.88 8.67
C ARG A 281 -2.27 16.56 8.03
N ALA A 282 -2.29 16.01 6.82
CA ALA A 282 -3.54 15.60 6.16
C ALA A 282 -4.30 14.52 6.94
N MET A 283 -3.59 13.55 7.52
CA MET A 283 -4.22 12.54 8.39
C MET A 283 -4.85 13.17 9.63
N VAL A 284 -4.20 14.16 10.25
CA VAL A 284 -4.69 14.79 11.48
C VAL A 284 -5.77 15.83 11.21
N GLU A 285 -5.65 16.62 10.14
CA GLU A 285 -6.56 17.75 9.86
C GLU A 285 -7.78 17.34 9.02
N LEU A 286 -7.64 16.35 8.13
CA LEU A 286 -8.72 15.95 7.24
C LEU A 286 -9.40 14.64 7.65
N VAL A 287 -8.61 13.64 8.09
CA VAL A 287 -9.16 12.31 8.39
C VAL A 287 -9.65 12.22 9.84
N ARG A 288 -8.84 12.65 10.81
CA ARG A 288 -9.16 12.51 12.24
C ARG A 288 -10.48 13.15 12.66
N PRO A 289 -10.85 14.38 12.22
CA PRO A 289 -12.12 15.03 12.60
C PRO A 289 -13.36 14.26 12.14
N GLU A 290 -13.22 13.48 11.06
CA GLU A 290 -14.32 12.73 10.45
C GLU A 290 -14.58 11.38 11.11
N VAL A 291 -13.72 10.98 12.08
CA VAL A 291 -13.72 9.63 12.69
C VAL A 291 -13.57 9.68 14.23
N ALA A 292 -13.51 10.88 14.81
CA ALA A 292 -13.36 11.10 16.25
C ALA A 292 -14.67 10.83 17.02
#